data_7ee26949f5770e970a071f256943409a
#
_entry.id   7ee26949f5770e970a071f256943409a
#
_cell.length_a   1.000
_cell.length_b   1.000
_cell.length_c   1.000
_cell.angle_alpha   90.00
_cell.angle_beta   90.00
_cell.angle_gamma   90.00
#
_symmetry.space_group_name_H-M   'P 1'
#
loop_
_entity.id
_entity.type
_entity.pdbx_description
1 polymer ?
#
loop_
_entity_poly.entity_id
_entity_poly.type
_entity_poly.pdbx_seq_one_letter_code
_entity_poly.pdbx_strand_id
1 'polypeptide(L)'
;ASFLSSKNPVADLVKLNDTDVDYIHVDIMDGKFVPNKTMPYSELKHIYKYTSKRLDVHLMVEDPKKYIPLYAELNTEYITFHVEIDEDIMECLEMIKKYSIKAGLSIKPNTKVSELIPYLPYIDMILVMSVEPGAGGQAFIETSEDKIKEVRSLLNSYNIPAVINVDGGINGDTVKRCKNCDIVTSGSYIVKSDNFQEKISSLR
;
A
#
# COMPACT_ATOMS: atom_id res chain seq x y z
N ALA A 1 7.98 -2.06 -3.73
CA ALA A 1 7.56 -2.69 -5.01
C ALA A 1 6.35 -3.59 -4.77
N SER A 2 5.31 -3.47 -5.61
CA SER A 2 4.19 -4.42 -5.65
C SER A 2 4.44 -5.48 -6.72
N PHE A 3 4.13 -6.74 -6.41
CA PHE A 3 4.22 -7.86 -7.36
C PHE A 3 2.83 -8.40 -7.77
N LEU A 4 1.76 -7.68 -7.50
CA LEU A 4 0.40 -8.06 -7.90
C LEU A 4 0.29 -8.40 -9.40
N SER A 5 1.04 -7.70 -10.24
CA SER A 5 1.10 -7.94 -11.70
C SER A 5 2.15 -8.96 -12.13
N SER A 6 2.83 -9.63 -11.20
CA SER A 6 3.86 -10.62 -11.50
C SER A 6 3.25 -11.91 -12.08
N LYS A 7 3.95 -12.47 -13.07
CA LYS A 7 3.63 -13.81 -13.61
C LYS A 7 4.30 -14.92 -12.81
N ASN A 8 5.38 -14.60 -12.08
CA ASN A 8 6.12 -15.54 -11.25
C ASN A 8 6.52 -14.87 -9.93
N PRO A 9 5.59 -14.78 -8.95
CA PRO A 9 5.79 -14.05 -7.71
C PRO A 9 7.06 -14.46 -6.95
N VAL A 10 7.37 -15.75 -6.89
CA VAL A 10 8.56 -16.26 -6.17
C VAL A 10 9.85 -15.76 -6.83
N ALA A 11 9.97 -15.90 -8.15
CA ALA A 11 11.17 -15.46 -8.87
C ALA A 11 11.35 -13.94 -8.77
N ASP A 12 10.26 -13.18 -8.82
CA ASP A 12 10.33 -11.72 -8.73
C ASP A 12 10.67 -11.26 -7.32
N LEU A 13 10.16 -11.91 -6.27
CA LEU A 13 10.57 -11.63 -4.89
C LEU A 13 12.05 -11.90 -4.64
N VAL A 14 12.58 -13.01 -5.19
CA VAL A 14 14.02 -13.30 -5.12
C VAL A 14 14.84 -12.20 -5.81
N LYS A 15 14.45 -11.77 -7.01
CA LYS A 15 15.11 -10.65 -7.69
C LYS A 15 15.04 -9.34 -6.91
N LEU A 16 13.89 -9.05 -6.27
CA LEU A 16 13.71 -7.84 -5.46
C LEU A 16 14.60 -7.82 -4.22
N ASN A 17 14.98 -8.97 -3.66
CA ASN A 17 15.93 -9.02 -2.54
C ASN A 17 17.29 -8.43 -2.90
N ASP A 18 17.73 -8.59 -4.15
CA ASP A 18 19.01 -8.12 -4.66
C ASP A 18 18.99 -6.63 -5.07
N THR A 19 17.87 -5.95 -4.85
CA THR A 19 17.69 -4.52 -5.12
C THR A 19 17.68 -3.70 -3.83
N ASP A 20 17.78 -2.38 -3.97
CA ASP A 20 17.66 -1.43 -2.85
C ASP A 20 16.19 -1.01 -2.56
N VAL A 21 15.20 -1.80 -3.03
CA VAL A 21 13.79 -1.58 -2.68
C VAL A 21 13.59 -1.59 -1.17
N ASP A 22 12.80 -0.66 -0.65
CA ASP A 22 12.60 -0.49 0.79
C ASP A 22 11.60 -1.51 1.34
N TYR A 23 10.47 -1.71 0.64
CA TYR A 23 9.36 -2.58 1.05
C TYR A 23 8.83 -3.42 -0.11
N ILE A 24 8.30 -4.59 0.23
CA ILE A 24 7.43 -5.37 -0.65
C ILE A 24 5.99 -4.98 -0.33
N HIS A 25 5.29 -4.39 -1.29
CA HIS A 25 3.88 -4.04 -1.16
C HIS A 25 3.01 -5.25 -1.49
N VAL A 26 2.05 -5.52 -0.60
CA VAL A 26 1.23 -6.73 -0.61
C VAL A 26 -0.24 -6.36 -0.69
N ASP A 27 -0.83 -6.53 -1.86
CA ASP A 27 -2.25 -6.26 -2.11
C ASP A 27 -3.11 -7.47 -1.75
N ILE A 28 -4.02 -7.30 -0.79
CA ILE A 28 -4.95 -8.33 -0.32
C ILE A 28 -6.38 -7.93 -0.66
N MET A 29 -7.06 -8.80 -1.40
CA MET A 29 -8.41 -8.59 -1.90
C MET A 29 -9.31 -9.77 -1.53
N ASP A 30 -10.51 -9.49 -1.04
CA ASP A 30 -11.48 -10.51 -0.59
C ASP A 30 -12.55 -10.86 -1.63
N GLY A 31 -12.61 -10.13 -2.73
CA GLY A 31 -13.65 -10.29 -3.76
C GLY A 31 -14.98 -9.67 -3.39
N LYS A 32 -15.01 -8.81 -2.35
CA LYS A 32 -16.20 -8.12 -1.84
C LYS A 32 -15.99 -6.61 -1.85
N PHE A 33 -14.98 -6.13 -1.12
CA PHE A 33 -14.60 -4.72 -1.14
C PHE A 33 -14.13 -4.26 -2.54
N VAL A 34 -13.45 -5.15 -3.25
CA VAL A 34 -13.11 -5.04 -4.67
C VAL A 34 -13.49 -6.33 -5.40
N PRO A 35 -13.77 -6.30 -6.73
CA PRO A 35 -14.23 -7.49 -7.46
C PRO A 35 -13.20 -8.63 -7.52
N ASN A 36 -11.90 -8.29 -7.53
CA ASN A 36 -10.83 -9.27 -7.59
C ASN A 36 -10.57 -9.90 -6.22
N LYS A 37 -10.00 -11.10 -6.23
CA LYS A 37 -9.63 -11.85 -5.04
C LYS A 37 -8.19 -12.31 -5.14
N THR A 38 -7.43 -12.07 -4.08
CA THR A 38 -6.06 -12.59 -3.93
C THR A 38 -6.10 -14.08 -3.58
N MET A 39 -5.04 -14.81 -3.90
CA MET A 39 -4.91 -16.20 -3.46
C MET A 39 -4.95 -16.32 -1.93
N PRO A 40 -5.36 -17.48 -1.37
CA PRO A 40 -5.51 -17.65 0.07
C PRO A 40 -4.20 -17.42 0.84
N TYR A 41 -4.32 -16.91 2.08
CA TYR A 41 -3.17 -16.70 2.97
C TYR A 41 -2.30 -17.97 3.14
N SER A 42 -2.93 -19.16 3.19
CA SER A 42 -2.22 -20.44 3.27
C SER A 42 -1.19 -20.66 2.15
N GLU A 43 -1.42 -20.07 0.98
CA GLU A 43 -0.50 -20.10 -0.16
C GLU A 43 0.46 -18.92 -0.12
N LEU A 44 -0.05 -17.70 0.11
CA LEU A 44 0.74 -16.46 0.15
C LEU A 44 1.85 -16.52 1.21
N LYS A 45 1.60 -17.05 2.41
CA LYS A 45 2.60 -17.15 3.47
C LYS A 45 3.84 -17.96 3.05
N HIS A 46 3.70 -18.87 2.10
CA HIS A 46 4.84 -19.61 1.56
C HIS A 46 5.64 -18.78 0.56
N ILE A 47 4.96 -17.91 -0.20
CA ILE A 47 5.61 -17.01 -1.15
C ILE A 47 6.47 -15.97 -0.41
N TYR A 48 5.97 -15.40 0.68
CA TYR A 48 6.71 -14.39 1.46
C TYR A 48 7.98 -14.90 2.17
N LYS A 49 8.17 -16.21 2.27
CA LYS A 49 9.43 -16.79 2.74
C LYS A 49 10.62 -16.53 1.81
N TYR A 50 10.35 -16.16 0.57
CA TYR A 50 11.40 -15.87 -0.43
C TYR A 50 11.89 -14.43 -0.39
N THR A 51 11.39 -13.60 0.53
CA THR A 51 11.91 -12.25 0.73
C THR A 51 12.37 -12.02 2.17
N SER A 52 13.47 -11.27 2.31
CA SER A 52 13.94 -10.72 3.59
C SER A 52 13.49 -9.28 3.79
N LYS A 53 12.90 -8.65 2.75
CA LYS A 53 12.40 -7.29 2.83
C LYS A 53 11.16 -7.22 3.72
N ARG A 54 10.96 -6.07 4.36
CA ARG A 54 9.74 -5.83 5.15
C ARG A 54 8.53 -5.68 4.23
N LEU A 55 7.38 -6.08 4.74
CA LEU A 55 6.12 -6.01 4.01
C LEU A 55 5.37 -4.72 4.37
N ASP A 56 4.78 -4.10 3.35
CA ASP A 56 3.78 -3.05 3.43
C ASP A 56 2.47 -3.66 2.93
N VAL A 57 1.58 -4.03 3.86
CA VAL A 57 0.36 -4.80 3.56
C VAL A 57 -0.82 -3.85 3.36
N HIS A 58 -1.45 -3.93 2.19
CA HIS A 58 -2.62 -3.15 1.81
C HIS A 58 -3.86 -4.06 1.75
N LEU A 59 -4.78 -3.87 2.68
CA LEU A 59 -6.00 -4.65 2.80
C LEU A 59 -7.17 -3.95 2.06
N MET A 60 -7.54 -4.50 0.92
CA MET A 60 -8.75 -4.14 0.15
C MET A 60 -9.85 -5.17 0.47
N VAL A 61 -10.33 -5.14 1.71
CA VAL A 61 -11.26 -6.13 2.27
C VAL A 61 -12.37 -5.46 3.08
N GLU A 62 -13.56 -6.09 3.15
CA GLU A 62 -14.67 -5.57 3.95
C GLU A 62 -14.39 -5.65 5.47
N ASP A 63 -13.75 -6.72 5.93
CA ASP A 63 -13.48 -6.97 7.35
C ASP A 63 -11.97 -7.15 7.60
N PRO A 64 -11.23 -6.04 7.87
CA PRO A 64 -9.79 -6.10 8.13
C PRO A 64 -9.41 -6.96 9.33
N LYS A 65 -10.29 -7.08 10.35
CA LYS A 65 -10.01 -7.82 11.58
C LYS A 65 -9.69 -9.30 11.33
N LYS A 66 -10.22 -9.88 10.24
CA LYS A 66 -9.91 -11.25 9.81
C LYS A 66 -8.51 -11.41 9.25
N TYR A 67 -7.95 -10.35 8.66
CA TYR A 67 -6.68 -10.39 7.95
C TYR A 67 -5.51 -9.87 8.77
N ILE A 68 -5.73 -8.88 9.64
CA ILE A 68 -4.69 -8.27 10.47
C ILE A 68 -3.84 -9.33 11.21
N PRO A 69 -4.41 -10.29 11.96
CA PRO A 69 -3.61 -11.30 12.68
C PRO A 69 -2.74 -12.15 11.75
N LEU A 70 -3.26 -12.49 10.56
CA LEU A 70 -2.56 -13.34 9.60
C LEU A 70 -1.29 -12.67 9.06
N TYR A 71 -1.41 -11.40 8.66
CA TYR A 71 -0.29 -10.66 8.09
C TYR A 71 0.64 -10.08 9.16
N ALA A 72 0.16 -9.96 10.39
CA ALA A 72 1.00 -9.59 11.53
C ALA A 72 2.02 -10.69 11.92
N GLU A 73 1.78 -11.94 11.54
CA GLU A 73 2.73 -13.05 11.75
C GLU A 73 3.95 -13.00 10.81
N LEU A 74 3.88 -12.18 9.76
CA LEU A 74 4.94 -12.03 8.76
C LEU A 74 5.90 -10.88 9.13
N ASN A 75 6.94 -10.68 8.34
CA ASN A 75 7.88 -9.56 8.52
C ASN A 75 7.26 -8.23 8.06
N THR A 76 6.15 -7.82 8.69
CA THR A 76 5.33 -6.69 8.30
C THR A 76 5.71 -5.41 9.04
N GLU A 77 5.93 -4.32 8.31
CA GLU A 77 6.17 -2.98 8.85
C GLU A 77 4.88 -2.17 8.96
N TYR A 78 4.04 -2.23 7.92
CA TYR A 78 2.78 -1.50 7.83
C TYR A 78 1.63 -2.45 7.50
N ILE A 79 0.48 -2.23 8.14
CA ILE A 79 -0.82 -2.75 7.69
C ILE A 79 -1.73 -1.56 7.46
N THR A 80 -2.20 -1.41 6.24
CA THR A 80 -3.08 -0.32 5.80
C THR A 80 -4.39 -0.91 5.29
N PHE A 81 -5.51 -0.32 5.68
CA PHE A 81 -6.83 -0.69 5.21
C PHE A 81 -7.64 0.55 4.83
N HIS A 82 -8.75 0.36 4.14
CA HIS A 82 -9.54 1.45 3.60
C HIS A 82 -10.45 2.11 4.64
N VAL A 83 -10.55 3.45 4.60
CA VAL A 83 -11.49 4.22 5.43
C VAL A 83 -12.95 3.98 5.03
N GLU A 84 -13.18 3.50 3.82
CA GLU A 84 -14.52 3.25 3.23
C GLU A 84 -15.15 1.91 3.64
N ILE A 85 -14.63 1.24 4.65
CA ILE A 85 -15.24 0.02 5.22
C ILE A 85 -16.39 0.36 6.16
N ASP A 86 -17.31 -0.60 6.38
CA ASP A 86 -18.41 -0.46 7.34
C ASP A 86 -18.04 -0.91 8.77
N GLU A 87 -16.82 -1.43 8.98
CA GLU A 87 -16.32 -1.88 10.28
C GLU A 87 -15.81 -0.71 11.13
N ASP A 88 -15.66 -0.95 12.45
CA ASP A 88 -15.08 0.04 13.37
C ASP A 88 -13.59 0.25 13.06
N ILE A 89 -13.30 1.40 12.49
CA ILE A 89 -11.93 1.79 12.07
C ILE A 89 -11.00 1.86 13.29
N MET A 90 -11.46 2.41 14.41
CA MET A 90 -10.63 2.52 15.61
C MET A 90 -10.26 1.15 16.17
N GLU A 91 -11.21 0.21 16.21
CA GLU A 91 -10.94 -1.16 16.64
C GLU A 91 -9.88 -1.83 15.74
N CYS A 92 -9.97 -1.64 14.42
CA CYS A 92 -8.98 -2.15 13.47
C CYS A 92 -7.59 -1.53 13.69
N LEU A 93 -7.49 -0.20 13.87
CA LEU A 93 -6.23 0.49 14.14
C LEU A 93 -5.58 0.01 15.45
N GLU A 94 -6.37 -0.11 16.51
CA GLU A 94 -5.89 -0.63 17.79
C GLU A 94 -5.42 -2.07 17.69
N MET A 95 -6.11 -2.90 16.91
CA MET A 95 -5.72 -4.29 16.67
C MET A 95 -4.34 -4.35 15.98
N ILE A 96 -4.09 -3.56 14.96
CA ILE A 96 -2.78 -3.49 14.29
C ILE A 96 -1.69 -3.11 15.29
N LYS A 97 -1.93 -2.09 16.12
CA LYS A 97 -0.96 -1.59 17.11
C LYS A 97 -0.65 -2.60 18.21
N LYS A 98 -1.60 -3.47 18.58
CA LYS A 98 -1.35 -4.57 19.53
C LYS A 98 -0.27 -5.56 19.04
N TYR A 99 -0.07 -5.67 17.73
CA TYR A 99 1.02 -6.46 17.13
C TYR A 99 2.33 -5.68 16.98
N SER A 100 2.41 -4.45 17.49
CA SER A 100 3.57 -3.55 17.33
C SER A 100 3.88 -3.22 15.86
N ILE A 101 2.87 -3.22 15.01
CA ILE A 101 2.93 -2.87 13.59
C ILE A 101 2.40 -1.45 13.38
N LYS A 102 2.97 -0.73 12.45
CA LYS A 102 2.52 0.59 12.06
C LYS A 102 1.17 0.51 11.33
N ALA A 103 0.21 1.31 11.78
CA ALA A 103 -1.15 1.30 11.24
C ALA A 103 -1.34 2.39 10.19
N GLY A 104 -1.96 2.05 9.06
CA GLY A 104 -2.28 2.99 7.99
C GLY A 104 -3.76 2.98 7.61
N LEU A 105 -4.21 4.11 7.04
CA LEU A 105 -5.49 4.22 6.36
C LEU A 105 -5.30 4.56 4.89
N SER A 106 -6.07 3.90 4.04
CA SER A 106 -6.15 4.17 2.60
C SER A 106 -7.41 4.93 2.25
N ILE A 107 -7.32 5.81 1.24
CA ILE A 107 -8.45 6.52 0.65
C ILE A 107 -8.52 6.28 -0.86
N LYS A 108 -9.73 6.01 -1.36
CA LYS A 108 -10.03 5.89 -2.79
C LYS A 108 -9.89 7.23 -3.52
N PRO A 109 -9.78 7.25 -4.86
CA PRO A 109 -9.67 8.49 -5.62
C PRO A 109 -10.77 9.50 -5.34
N ASN A 110 -12.02 9.05 -5.12
CA ASN A 110 -13.17 9.90 -4.89
C ASN A 110 -13.47 10.21 -3.41
N THR A 111 -12.76 9.58 -2.46
CA THR A 111 -12.95 9.81 -1.02
C THR A 111 -12.30 11.13 -0.60
N LYS A 112 -13.01 11.91 0.20
CA LYS A 112 -12.51 13.20 0.69
C LYS A 112 -11.40 12.99 1.72
N VAL A 113 -10.36 13.81 1.66
CA VAL A 113 -9.25 13.77 2.62
C VAL A 113 -9.73 14.06 4.06
N SER A 114 -10.79 14.85 4.20
CA SER A 114 -11.39 15.16 5.52
C SER A 114 -11.91 13.94 6.29
N GLU A 115 -12.20 12.82 5.62
CA GLU A 115 -12.63 11.59 6.28
C GLU A 115 -11.54 10.96 7.15
N LEU A 116 -10.28 11.34 6.93
CA LEU A 116 -9.15 10.90 7.75
C LEU A 116 -9.01 11.64 9.09
N ILE A 117 -9.62 12.82 9.22
CA ILE A 117 -9.41 13.72 10.38
C ILE A 117 -9.61 13.04 11.74
N PRO A 118 -10.67 12.25 11.98
CA PRO A 118 -10.89 11.59 13.28
C PRO A 118 -9.78 10.59 13.65
N TYR A 119 -9.03 10.09 12.67
CA TYR A 119 -8.08 8.98 12.83
C TYR A 119 -6.62 9.43 12.84
N LEU A 120 -6.34 10.70 12.51
CA LEU A 120 -4.97 11.23 12.37
C LEU A 120 -4.05 10.92 13.55
N PRO A 121 -4.48 11.03 14.83
CA PRO A 121 -3.60 10.72 15.96
C PRO A 121 -3.22 9.24 16.09
N TYR A 122 -3.90 8.35 15.37
CA TYR A 122 -3.79 6.90 15.53
C TYR A 122 -3.11 6.21 14.37
N ILE A 123 -2.72 6.94 13.32
CA ILE A 123 -2.16 6.39 12.09
C ILE A 123 -0.69 6.79 11.91
N ASP A 124 0.06 5.89 11.29
CA ASP A 124 1.46 6.06 10.95
C ASP A 124 1.66 6.23 9.43
N MET A 125 0.63 5.91 8.63
CA MET A 125 0.63 6.03 7.17
C MET A 125 -0.74 6.45 6.63
N ILE A 126 -0.73 7.27 5.58
CA ILE A 126 -1.88 7.48 4.69
C ILE A 126 -1.49 6.94 3.31
N LEU A 127 -2.26 5.97 2.81
CA LEU A 127 -2.12 5.45 1.46
C LEU A 127 -3.11 6.14 0.53
N VAL A 128 -2.61 6.95 -0.37
CA VAL A 128 -3.42 7.63 -1.40
C VAL A 128 -3.52 6.74 -2.64
N MET A 129 -4.72 6.27 -2.94
CA MET A 129 -4.95 5.55 -4.19
C MET A 129 -4.97 6.53 -5.36
N SER A 130 -4.06 6.34 -6.30
CA SER A 130 -3.99 7.09 -7.57
C SER A 130 -4.60 6.32 -8.75
N VAL A 131 -5.29 5.23 -8.45
CA VAL A 131 -6.16 4.43 -9.33
C VAL A 131 -7.31 3.88 -8.49
N GLU A 132 -8.35 3.34 -9.13
CA GLU A 132 -9.36 2.57 -8.38
C GLU A 132 -8.71 1.28 -7.84
N PRO A 133 -8.91 0.96 -6.54
CA PRO A 133 -8.31 -0.23 -5.94
C PRO A 133 -8.83 -1.51 -6.57
N GLY A 134 -8.00 -2.57 -6.57
CA GLY A 134 -8.42 -3.92 -6.95
C GLY A 134 -7.79 -4.48 -8.22
N ALA A 135 -7.05 -3.71 -9.00
CA ALA A 135 -6.36 -4.22 -10.19
C ALA A 135 -5.05 -3.47 -10.46
N GLY A 136 -4.03 -4.21 -10.83
CA GLY A 136 -2.75 -3.64 -11.24
C GLY A 136 -2.75 -3.13 -12.69
N GLY A 137 -1.76 -2.29 -13.03
CA GLY A 137 -1.49 -1.84 -14.40
C GLY A 137 -2.43 -0.74 -14.93
N GLN A 138 -3.20 -0.09 -14.07
CA GLN A 138 -4.05 1.04 -14.41
C GLN A 138 -3.24 2.33 -14.62
N ALA A 139 -3.80 3.28 -15.35
CA ALA A 139 -3.21 4.60 -15.55
C ALA A 139 -3.39 5.48 -14.31
N PHE A 140 -2.36 6.25 -13.96
CA PHE A 140 -2.40 7.23 -12.88
C PHE A 140 -3.51 8.27 -13.10
N ILE A 141 -4.34 8.51 -12.11
CA ILE A 141 -5.40 9.51 -12.12
C ILE A 141 -4.78 10.88 -11.83
N GLU A 142 -4.87 11.83 -12.77
CA GLU A 142 -4.17 13.11 -12.68
C GLU A 142 -4.56 13.95 -11.46
N THR A 143 -5.81 13.90 -11.02
CA THR A 143 -6.32 14.61 -9.84
C THR A 143 -5.70 14.11 -8.53
N SER A 144 -5.03 12.95 -8.55
CA SER A 144 -4.33 12.42 -7.37
C SER A 144 -3.16 13.29 -6.93
N GLU A 145 -2.56 14.06 -7.84
CA GLU A 145 -1.52 15.02 -7.47
C GLU A 145 -2.02 16.07 -6.47
N ASP A 146 -3.21 16.62 -6.69
CA ASP A 146 -3.80 17.60 -5.78
C ASP A 146 -4.25 16.96 -4.47
N LYS A 147 -4.75 15.73 -4.52
CA LYS A 147 -5.09 14.96 -3.32
C LYS A 147 -3.87 14.69 -2.45
N ILE A 148 -2.72 14.34 -3.03
CA ILE A 148 -1.45 14.15 -2.30
C ILE A 148 -1.04 15.45 -1.59
N LYS A 149 -1.15 16.59 -2.26
CA LYS A 149 -0.89 17.91 -1.67
C LYS A 149 -1.85 18.23 -0.52
N GLU A 150 -3.14 17.91 -0.69
CA GLU A 150 -4.15 18.10 0.34
C GLU A 150 -3.85 17.25 1.58
N VAL A 151 -3.50 15.97 1.41
CA VAL A 151 -3.09 15.07 2.51
C VAL A 151 -1.85 15.62 3.22
N ARG A 152 -0.83 16.08 2.50
CA ARG A 152 0.37 16.68 3.10
C ARG A 152 0.00 17.93 3.92
N SER A 153 -0.85 18.79 3.39
CA SER A 153 -1.32 19.98 4.08
C SER A 153 -2.10 19.64 5.35
N LEU A 154 -2.94 18.59 5.29
CA LEU A 154 -3.68 18.09 6.43
C LEU A 154 -2.73 17.61 7.54
N LEU A 155 -1.77 16.75 7.22
CA LEU A 155 -0.79 16.23 8.19
C LEU A 155 0.01 17.38 8.84
N ASN A 156 0.44 18.36 8.05
CA ASN A 156 1.17 19.52 8.56
C ASN A 156 0.31 20.37 9.51
N SER A 157 -0.96 20.60 9.15
CA SER A 157 -1.88 21.43 9.98
C SER A 157 -2.16 20.81 11.34
N TYR A 158 -2.16 19.48 11.43
CA TYR A 158 -2.39 18.75 12.69
C TYR A 158 -1.08 18.30 13.37
N ASN A 159 0.10 18.62 12.82
CA ASN A 159 1.40 18.15 13.28
C ASN A 159 1.50 16.63 13.44
N ILE A 160 0.96 15.89 12.46
CA ILE A 160 0.97 14.43 12.45
C ILE A 160 2.19 13.92 11.66
N PRO A 161 3.06 13.08 12.26
CA PRO A 161 4.29 12.59 11.61
C PRO A 161 4.04 11.36 10.72
N ALA A 162 2.81 11.08 10.31
CA ALA A 162 2.50 9.96 9.43
C ALA A 162 3.13 10.16 8.04
N VAL A 163 3.56 9.06 7.44
CA VAL A 163 4.09 9.04 6.07
C VAL A 163 2.94 8.96 5.06
N ILE A 164 3.17 9.52 3.87
CA ILE A 164 2.25 9.41 2.72
C ILE A 164 2.83 8.41 1.74
N ASN A 165 2.09 7.33 1.47
CA ASN A 165 2.36 6.40 0.38
C ASN A 165 1.37 6.66 -0.76
N VAL A 166 1.80 6.52 -2.01
CA VAL A 166 0.95 6.65 -3.21
C VAL A 166 1.02 5.36 -4.00
N ASP A 167 -0.14 4.77 -4.27
CA ASP A 167 -0.26 3.52 -5.02
C ASP A 167 -1.20 3.66 -6.22
N GLY A 168 -0.67 3.24 -7.37
CA GLY A 168 -1.41 3.14 -8.62
C GLY A 168 -0.81 3.92 -9.78
N GLY A 169 -0.46 3.23 -10.87
CA GLY A 169 0.03 3.83 -12.10
C GLY A 169 1.39 4.53 -11.99
N ILE A 170 2.19 4.19 -10.97
CA ILE A 170 3.50 4.82 -10.73
C ILE A 170 4.55 4.27 -11.69
N ASN A 171 5.21 5.19 -12.39
CA ASN A 171 6.32 4.96 -13.33
C ASN A 171 7.25 6.17 -13.37
N GLY A 172 8.31 6.15 -14.19
CA GLY A 172 9.30 7.23 -14.28
C GLY A 172 8.75 8.62 -14.66
N ASP A 173 7.56 8.70 -15.25
CA ASP A 173 6.90 9.98 -15.57
C ASP A 173 5.95 10.43 -14.47
N THR A 174 5.10 9.51 -13.96
CA THR A 174 4.07 9.85 -12.98
C THR A 174 4.65 10.07 -11.57
N VAL A 175 5.81 9.48 -11.23
CA VAL A 175 6.51 9.75 -9.96
C VAL A 175 6.79 11.24 -9.74
N LYS A 176 7.00 12.01 -10.80
CA LYS A 176 7.23 13.46 -10.74
C LYS A 176 6.04 14.24 -10.19
N ARG A 177 4.83 13.64 -10.22
CA ARG A 177 3.59 14.19 -9.64
C ARG A 177 3.43 13.86 -8.16
N CYS A 178 4.25 12.94 -7.63
CA CYS A 178 4.19 12.45 -6.25
C CYS A 178 5.15 13.19 -5.29
N LYS A 179 5.59 14.41 -5.60
CA LYS A 179 6.63 15.16 -4.84
C LYS A 179 6.29 15.41 -3.37
N ASN A 180 5.02 15.34 -2.99
CA ASN A 180 4.56 15.57 -1.62
C ASN A 180 4.31 14.26 -0.83
N CYS A 181 4.68 13.10 -1.38
CA CYS A 181 4.65 11.83 -0.67
C CYS A 181 6.05 11.44 -0.15
N ASP A 182 6.08 10.44 0.71
CA ASP A 182 7.30 9.89 1.31
C ASP A 182 7.65 8.54 0.68
N ILE A 183 6.64 7.79 0.21
CA ILE A 183 6.76 6.46 -0.37
C ILE A 183 5.94 6.42 -1.65
N VAL A 184 6.43 5.71 -2.66
CA VAL A 184 5.67 5.36 -3.86
C VAL A 184 5.62 3.85 -4.02
N THR A 185 4.45 3.32 -4.34
CA THR A 185 4.24 1.92 -4.66
C THR A 185 4.15 1.76 -6.17
N SER A 186 5.04 0.94 -6.72
CA SER A 186 5.07 0.65 -8.16
C SER A 186 5.12 -0.86 -8.39
N GLY A 187 4.25 -1.35 -9.25
CA GLY A 187 4.13 -2.77 -9.57
C GLY A 187 4.57 -3.08 -10.99
N SER A 188 3.66 -3.01 -11.94
CA SER A 188 3.88 -3.43 -13.33
C SER A 188 5.09 -2.76 -14.00
N TYR A 189 5.41 -1.53 -13.65
CA TYR A 189 6.58 -0.80 -14.16
C TYR A 189 7.90 -1.47 -13.78
N ILE A 190 7.97 -2.05 -12.58
CA ILE A 190 9.15 -2.77 -12.08
C ILE A 190 9.14 -4.22 -12.58
N VAL A 191 8.09 -4.99 -12.27
CA VAL A 191 8.08 -6.45 -12.46
C VAL A 191 7.98 -6.89 -13.92
N LYS A 192 7.58 -6.01 -14.85
CA LYS A 192 7.57 -6.28 -16.29
C LYS A 192 8.86 -5.85 -16.99
N SER A 193 9.81 -5.27 -16.27
CA SER A 193 11.10 -4.85 -16.83
C SER A 193 12.15 -5.96 -16.75
N ASP A 194 13.19 -5.85 -17.55
CA ASP A 194 14.34 -6.75 -17.49
C ASP A 194 15.30 -6.38 -16.33
N ASN A 195 15.28 -5.12 -15.88
CA ASN A 195 16.17 -4.61 -14.84
C ASN A 195 15.37 -3.90 -13.73
N PHE A 196 15.09 -4.63 -12.65
CA PHE A 196 14.33 -4.12 -11.51
C PHE A 196 15.03 -2.95 -10.80
N GLN A 197 16.36 -3.06 -10.59
CA GLN A 197 17.12 -2.01 -9.91
C GLN A 197 17.08 -0.69 -10.67
N GLU A 198 17.22 -0.72 -12.00
CA GLU A 198 17.14 0.48 -12.84
C GLU A 198 15.78 1.17 -12.69
N LYS A 199 14.69 0.38 -12.72
CA LYS A 199 13.33 0.92 -12.55
C LYS A 199 13.12 1.50 -11.16
N ILE A 200 13.58 0.82 -10.12
CA ILE A 200 13.53 1.32 -8.74
C ILE A 200 14.30 2.64 -8.62
N SER A 201 15.52 2.69 -9.16
CA SER A 201 16.34 3.92 -9.11
C SER A 201 15.69 5.10 -9.83
N SER A 202 14.93 4.84 -10.91
CA SER A 202 14.22 5.89 -11.66
C SER A 202 13.00 6.47 -10.92
N LEU A 203 12.61 5.89 -9.79
CA LEU A 203 11.50 6.34 -8.96
C LEU A 203 11.96 7.16 -7.73
N ARG A 204 13.25 7.38 -7.58
CA ARG A 204 13.87 8.10 -6.46
C ARG A 204 14.24 9.54 -6.78
#